data_85bd98b3608d977343c13a46ff4ea0c6
#
_entry.id   85bd98b3608d977343c13a46ff4ea0c6
#
_cell.length_a   1.000
_cell.length_b   1.000
_cell.length_c   1.000
_cell.angle_alpha   90.00
_cell.angle_beta   90.00
_cell.angle_gamma   90.00
#
_symmetry.space_group_name_H-M   'P 1'
#
loop_
_entity.id
_entity.type
_entity.pdbx_description
1 polymer ?
#
loop_
_entity_poly.entity_id
_entity_poly.type
_entity_poly.pdbx_seq_one_letter_code
_entity_poly.pdbx_strand_id
1 'polypeptide(L)'
;MKKHILTLVLTAFVGLLLLAMVVKRVVTSPYKISIQNQLELLQSNEHSFSLAEYYEALQLKETDILLVDIRTPEEYEKNHLPNAINIPLREITSDTYAEYINNNPRLTKVIYGNKEVDAVNALSILFTNGFTKNFKYLKGGFALANKYVIQKPTPSFFFYSDEQARFNYSKLMPAGSPINGATNTADVDIEEPAAPRGGC
;
A
#
# COMPACT_ATOMS: atom_id res chain seq x y z
N MET A 1 28.92 -24.30 57.74
CA MET A 1 28.55 -22.93 57.29
C MET A 1 29.01 -22.61 55.87
N LYS A 2 30.30 -22.73 55.50
CA LYS A 2 30.79 -22.35 54.14
C LYS A 2 30.10 -23.09 52.98
N LYS A 3 29.73 -24.39 53.14
CA LYS A 3 29.05 -25.15 52.08
C LYS A 3 27.63 -24.64 51.79
N HIS A 4 26.87 -24.22 52.81
CA HIS A 4 25.52 -23.69 52.62
C HIS A 4 25.50 -22.29 51.99
N ILE A 5 26.52 -21.49 52.27
CA ILE A 5 26.72 -20.17 51.65
C ILE A 5 26.99 -20.35 50.15
N LEU A 6 27.84 -21.29 49.78
CA LEU A 6 28.18 -21.56 48.37
C LEU A 6 26.96 -22.04 47.59
N THR A 7 26.14 -22.94 48.16
CA THR A 7 24.89 -23.39 47.50
C THR A 7 23.90 -22.27 47.35
N LEU A 8 23.72 -21.39 48.35
CA LEU A 8 22.84 -20.22 48.28
C LEU A 8 23.29 -19.24 47.20
N VAL A 9 24.56 -18.96 47.07
CA VAL A 9 25.12 -18.09 46.03
C VAL A 9 24.89 -18.69 44.65
N LEU A 10 25.11 -20.00 44.49
CA LEU A 10 24.90 -20.69 43.21
C LEU A 10 23.44 -20.67 42.77
N THR A 11 22.50 -20.94 43.70
CA THR A 11 21.06 -20.90 43.38
C THR A 11 20.59 -19.49 43.04
N ALA A 12 21.08 -18.47 43.74
CA ALA A 12 20.78 -17.07 43.42
C ALA A 12 21.32 -16.66 42.05
N PHE A 13 22.51 -17.13 41.69
CA PHE A 13 23.12 -16.86 40.38
C PHE A 13 22.32 -17.53 39.25
N VAL A 14 21.94 -18.80 39.42
CA VAL A 14 21.07 -19.51 38.43
C VAL A 14 19.72 -18.82 38.30
N GLY A 15 19.09 -18.40 39.40
CA GLY A 15 17.86 -17.64 39.41
C GLY A 15 17.99 -16.32 38.64
N LEU A 16 19.10 -15.61 38.82
CA LEU A 16 19.38 -14.37 38.09
C LEU A 16 19.53 -14.60 36.57
N LEU A 17 20.22 -15.67 36.17
CA LEU A 17 20.37 -16.05 34.76
C LEU A 17 19.05 -16.42 34.13
N LEU A 18 18.19 -17.17 34.81
CA LEU A 18 16.87 -17.51 34.35
C LEU A 18 15.99 -16.26 34.20
N LEU A 19 16.04 -15.35 35.18
CA LEU A 19 15.33 -14.08 35.12
C LEU A 19 15.82 -13.23 33.92
N ALA A 20 17.14 -13.16 33.71
CA ALA A 20 17.71 -12.44 32.58
C ALA A 20 17.27 -13.04 31.22
N MET A 21 17.15 -14.37 31.09
CA MET A 21 16.62 -15.04 29.92
C MET A 21 15.15 -14.70 29.68
N VAL A 22 14.34 -14.71 30.73
CA VAL A 22 12.92 -14.37 30.63
C VAL A 22 12.73 -12.90 30.24
N VAL A 23 13.48 -12.00 30.90
CA VAL A 23 13.43 -10.56 30.58
C VAL A 23 13.86 -10.33 29.13
N LYS A 24 14.92 -10.98 28.65
CA LYS A 24 15.35 -10.87 27.25
C LYS A 24 14.28 -11.36 26.27
N ARG A 25 13.55 -12.42 26.61
CA ARG A 25 12.44 -12.94 25.77
C ARG A 25 11.21 -12.02 25.75
N VAL A 26 10.91 -11.38 26.88
CA VAL A 26 9.74 -10.50 27.01
C VAL A 26 10.00 -9.11 26.41
N VAL A 27 11.24 -8.61 26.51
CA VAL A 27 11.60 -7.26 26.08
C VAL A 27 11.97 -7.17 24.60
N THR A 28 12.45 -8.24 23.98
CA THR A 28 12.74 -8.26 22.54
C THR A 28 11.53 -8.76 21.76
N SER A 29 10.58 -7.88 21.49
CA SER A 29 9.63 -8.14 20.42
C SER A 29 10.42 -8.26 19.10
N PRO A 30 10.22 -9.31 18.29
CA PRO A 30 10.81 -9.40 16.97
C PRO A 30 10.26 -8.33 16.02
N TYR A 31 9.16 -7.71 16.41
CA TYR A 31 8.47 -6.69 15.61
C TYR A 31 8.91 -5.29 16.04
N LYS A 32 9.31 -4.46 15.09
CA LYS A 32 9.73 -3.08 15.33
C LYS A 32 8.55 -2.14 15.63
N ILE A 33 7.35 -2.54 15.21
CA ILE A 33 6.11 -1.78 15.40
C ILE A 33 5.06 -2.66 16.09
N SER A 34 4.28 -2.09 17.00
CA SER A 34 3.17 -2.81 17.64
C SER A 34 2.05 -3.10 16.64
N ILE A 35 1.28 -4.17 16.86
CA ILE A 35 0.15 -4.55 16.00
C ILE A 35 -0.89 -3.43 15.92
N GLN A 36 -1.14 -2.72 17.02
CA GLN A 36 -2.09 -1.61 17.06
C GLN A 36 -1.64 -0.45 16.15
N ASN A 37 -0.39 -0.04 16.25
CA ASN A 37 0.16 1.01 15.40
C ASN A 37 0.18 0.60 13.93
N GLN A 38 0.46 -0.68 13.64
CA GLN A 38 0.43 -1.21 12.29
C GLN A 38 -0.98 -1.17 11.68
N LEU A 39 -1.99 -1.54 12.46
CA LEU A 39 -3.39 -1.50 12.03
C LEU A 39 -3.84 -0.06 11.76
N GLU A 40 -3.47 0.89 12.62
CA GLU A 40 -3.75 2.31 12.43
C GLU A 40 -3.12 2.85 11.14
N LEU A 41 -1.84 2.51 10.88
CA LEU A 41 -1.15 2.89 9.64
C LEU A 41 -1.87 2.34 8.39
N LEU A 42 -2.29 1.07 8.41
CA LEU A 42 -2.98 0.46 7.28
C LEU A 42 -4.41 0.98 7.07
N GLN A 43 -5.08 1.40 8.13
CA GLN A 43 -6.41 1.99 8.05
C GLN A 43 -6.39 3.46 7.61
N SER A 44 -5.26 4.13 7.74
CA SER A 44 -5.13 5.50 7.26
C SER A 44 -5.11 5.54 5.73
N ASN A 45 -5.83 6.48 5.11
CA ASN A 45 -5.78 6.71 3.67
C ASN A 45 -4.41 7.24 3.21
N GLU A 46 -3.51 7.58 4.12
CA GLU A 46 -2.18 8.11 3.84
C GLU A 46 -1.33 7.12 3.03
N HIS A 47 -1.51 5.81 3.29
CA HIS A 47 -0.77 4.74 2.62
C HIS A 47 -1.47 4.20 1.38
N SER A 48 -2.56 4.80 0.94
CA SER A 48 -3.21 4.41 -0.31
C SER A 48 -2.73 5.26 -1.49
N PHE A 49 -2.70 4.65 -2.67
CA PHE A 49 -2.43 5.30 -3.95
C PHE A 49 -3.54 4.87 -4.91
N SER A 50 -4.36 5.82 -5.32
CA SER A 50 -5.53 5.55 -6.15
C SER A 50 -5.14 5.33 -7.61
N LEU A 51 -6.05 4.73 -8.39
CA LEU A 51 -5.87 4.62 -9.84
C LEU A 51 -5.83 5.99 -10.53
N ALA A 52 -6.48 6.99 -9.93
CA ALA A 52 -6.45 8.36 -10.43
C ALA A 52 -5.07 8.99 -10.27
N GLU A 53 -4.49 8.88 -9.07
CA GLU A 53 -3.12 9.35 -8.80
C GLU A 53 -2.12 8.62 -9.72
N TYR A 54 -2.31 7.30 -9.93
CA TYR A 54 -1.47 6.55 -10.85
C TYR A 54 -1.58 7.02 -12.29
N TYR A 55 -2.81 7.29 -12.77
CA TYR A 55 -3.04 7.84 -14.10
C TYR A 55 -2.37 9.22 -14.25
N GLU A 56 -2.54 10.10 -13.27
CA GLU A 56 -1.92 11.43 -13.25
C GLU A 56 -0.38 11.32 -13.30
N ALA A 57 0.20 10.47 -12.46
CA ALA A 57 1.63 10.24 -12.44
C ALA A 57 2.20 9.76 -13.79
N LEU A 58 1.46 8.91 -14.49
CA LEU A 58 1.82 8.48 -15.85
C LEU A 58 1.77 9.63 -16.87
N GLN A 59 0.75 10.49 -16.80
CA GLN A 59 0.59 11.62 -17.71
C GLN A 59 1.67 12.70 -17.48
N LEU A 60 1.96 12.98 -16.22
CA LEU A 60 2.97 13.99 -15.83
C LEU A 60 4.40 13.46 -15.89
N LYS A 61 4.58 12.15 -16.14
CA LYS A 61 5.89 11.47 -16.13
C LYS A 61 6.65 11.74 -14.83
N GLU A 62 5.94 11.61 -13.71
CA GLU A 62 6.54 11.81 -12.39
C GLU A 62 7.70 10.84 -12.16
N THR A 63 8.80 11.39 -11.65
CA THR A 63 10.05 10.63 -11.41
C THR A 63 10.30 10.33 -9.94
N ASP A 64 9.45 10.85 -9.05
CA ASP A 64 9.54 10.66 -7.61
C ASP A 64 8.67 9.49 -7.09
N ILE A 65 8.07 8.73 -8.02
CA ILE A 65 7.30 7.53 -7.75
C ILE A 65 8.07 6.31 -8.25
N LEU A 66 8.24 5.32 -7.38
CA LEU A 66 8.77 4.00 -7.69
C LEU A 66 7.66 2.97 -7.57
N LEU A 67 7.24 2.42 -8.70
CA LEU A 67 6.31 1.29 -8.71
C LEU A 67 7.04 -0.02 -8.41
N VAL A 68 6.55 -0.77 -7.43
CA VAL A 68 7.12 -2.05 -7.01
C VAL A 68 6.11 -3.17 -7.23
N ASP A 69 6.40 -4.03 -8.19
CA ASP A 69 5.61 -5.24 -8.46
C ASP A 69 6.07 -6.38 -7.55
N ILE A 70 5.18 -6.84 -6.65
CA ILE A 70 5.49 -7.92 -5.71
C ILE A 70 5.10 -9.30 -6.22
N ARG A 71 4.62 -9.41 -7.45
CA ARG A 71 4.27 -10.68 -8.08
C ARG A 71 5.50 -11.51 -8.40
N THR A 72 5.28 -12.72 -8.88
CA THR A 72 6.41 -13.56 -9.30
C THR A 72 7.12 -12.97 -10.52
N PRO A 73 8.42 -13.29 -10.73
CA PRO A 73 9.15 -12.84 -11.92
C PRO A 73 8.45 -13.23 -13.23
N GLU A 74 7.88 -14.42 -13.29
CA GLU A 74 7.17 -14.91 -14.47
C GLU A 74 5.89 -14.12 -14.78
N GLU A 75 5.18 -13.67 -13.74
CA GLU A 75 4.01 -12.80 -13.91
C GLU A 75 4.41 -11.40 -14.35
N TYR A 76 5.49 -10.88 -13.78
CA TYR A 76 6.07 -9.59 -14.15
C TYR A 76 6.56 -9.58 -15.60
N GLU A 77 7.34 -10.57 -16.01
CA GLU A 77 7.85 -10.71 -17.38
C GLU A 77 6.72 -10.81 -18.42
N LYS A 78 5.64 -11.49 -18.06
CA LYS A 78 4.47 -11.63 -18.92
C LYS A 78 3.76 -10.30 -19.16
N ASN A 79 3.56 -9.50 -18.13
CA ASN A 79 2.96 -8.17 -18.20
C ASN A 79 3.11 -7.44 -16.87
N HIS A 80 3.51 -6.19 -16.88
CA HIS A 80 3.67 -5.34 -15.69
C HIS A 80 3.26 -3.89 -15.99
N LEU A 81 3.11 -3.09 -14.93
CA LEU A 81 2.80 -1.67 -15.07
C LEU A 81 4.04 -0.90 -15.56
N PRO A 82 3.88 0.12 -16.43
CA PRO A 82 5.00 0.92 -16.94
C PRO A 82 5.91 1.46 -15.82
N ASN A 83 7.21 1.37 -16.04
CA ASN A 83 8.27 1.82 -15.12
C ASN A 83 8.29 1.11 -13.74
N ALA A 84 7.59 -0.02 -13.60
CA ALA A 84 7.67 -0.83 -12.39
C ALA A 84 8.97 -1.65 -12.34
N ILE A 85 9.45 -1.89 -11.13
CA ILE A 85 10.48 -2.88 -10.85
C ILE A 85 9.85 -4.10 -10.18
N ASN A 86 10.43 -5.28 -10.41
CA ASN A 86 9.97 -6.49 -9.74
C ASN A 86 10.77 -6.77 -8.48
N ILE A 87 10.10 -6.81 -7.35
CA ILE A 87 10.63 -7.28 -6.07
C ILE A 87 9.62 -8.29 -5.51
N PRO A 88 9.79 -9.59 -5.77
CA PRO A 88 8.85 -10.59 -5.28
C PRO A 88 8.59 -10.50 -3.78
N LEU A 89 7.35 -10.73 -3.35
CA LEU A 89 6.93 -10.58 -1.96
C LEU A 89 7.87 -11.28 -0.96
N ARG A 90 8.38 -12.47 -1.31
CA ARG A 90 9.31 -13.23 -0.46
C ARG A 90 10.66 -12.54 -0.26
N GLU A 91 11.03 -11.61 -1.12
CA GLU A 91 12.33 -10.93 -1.14
C GLU A 91 12.24 -9.46 -0.68
N ILE A 92 11.03 -8.96 -0.44
CA ILE A 92 10.78 -7.53 -0.16
C ILE A 92 11.52 -7.01 1.09
N THR A 93 11.88 -7.90 2.02
CA THR A 93 12.65 -7.56 3.23
C THR A 93 14.09 -8.08 3.20
N SER A 94 14.56 -8.61 2.06
CA SER A 94 15.93 -9.08 1.92
C SER A 94 16.92 -7.93 1.89
N ASP A 95 18.15 -8.17 2.33
CA ASP A 95 19.22 -7.15 2.35
C ASP A 95 19.49 -6.57 0.96
N THR A 96 19.35 -7.38 -0.10
CA THR A 96 19.52 -6.97 -1.50
C THR A 96 18.58 -5.82 -1.88
N TYR A 97 17.33 -5.88 -1.45
CA TYR A 97 16.32 -4.87 -1.77
C TYR A 97 16.15 -3.83 -0.68
N ALA A 98 16.55 -4.13 0.56
CA ALA A 98 16.48 -3.19 1.67
C ALA A 98 17.30 -1.92 1.39
N GLU A 99 18.48 -2.06 0.80
CA GLU A 99 19.31 -0.93 0.38
C GLU A 99 18.61 -0.12 -0.71
N TYR A 100 18.08 -0.78 -1.72
CA TYR A 100 17.38 -0.13 -2.84
C TYR A 100 16.13 0.63 -2.39
N ILE A 101 15.37 0.04 -1.48
CA ILE A 101 14.16 0.62 -0.90
C ILE A 101 14.50 1.78 0.06
N ASN A 102 15.58 1.67 0.84
CA ASN A 102 15.94 2.65 1.87
C ASN A 102 16.74 3.84 1.35
N ASN A 103 17.55 3.63 0.32
CA ASN A 103 18.53 4.64 -0.14
C ASN A 103 17.89 5.85 -0.81
N ASN A 104 16.59 5.84 -1.09
CA ASN A 104 15.92 6.98 -1.69
C ASN A 104 14.71 7.44 -0.86
N PRO A 105 14.94 8.25 0.21
CA PRO A 105 13.87 8.70 1.09
C PRO A 105 12.91 9.69 0.40
N ARG A 106 13.26 10.22 -0.76
CA ARG A 106 12.40 11.14 -1.53
C ARG A 106 11.39 10.39 -2.41
N LEU A 107 11.70 9.15 -2.80
CA LEU A 107 10.79 8.37 -3.63
C LEU A 107 9.59 7.85 -2.83
N THR A 108 8.42 8.03 -3.38
CA THR A 108 7.21 7.34 -2.94
C THR A 108 7.20 5.95 -3.56
N LYS A 109 7.27 4.90 -2.73
CA LYS A 109 7.26 3.50 -3.16
C LYS A 109 5.82 3.03 -3.19
N VAL A 110 5.29 2.80 -4.38
CA VAL A 110 3.93 2.32 -4.58
C VAL A 110 3.97 0.83 -4.90
N ILE A 111 3.52 0.02 -3.95
CA ILE A 111 3.53 -1.44 -4.03
C ILE A 111 2.25 -1.92 -4.67
N TYR A 112 2.34 -2.88 -5.56
CA TYR A 112 1.18 -3.56 -6.11
C TYR A 112 1.42 -5.06 -6.31
N GLY A 113 0.36 -5.83 -6.09
CA GLY A 113 0.27 -7.25 -6.45
C GLY A 113 -0.82 -7.46 -7.49
N ASN A 114 -1.30 -8.67 -7.66
CA ASN A 114 -2.44 -8.94 -8.55
C ASN A 114 -3.71 -8.22 -8.08
N LYS A 115 -3.95 -8.26 -6.77
CA LYS A 115 -5.07 -7.60 -6.08
C LYS A 115 -4.55 -6.61 -5.04
N GLU A 116 -5.41 -5.71 -4.63
CA GLU A 116 -5.12 -4.74 -3.56
C GLU A 116 -4.66 -5.40 -2.26
N VAL A 117 -5.31 -6.49 -1.85
CA VAL A 117 -4.97 -7.21 -0.61
C VAL A 117 -3.54 -7.73 -0.60
N ASP A 118 -2.97 -8.07 -1.74
CA ASP A 118 -1.58 -8.54 -1.84
C ASP A 118 -0.61 -7.42 -1.44
N ALA A 119 -0.87 -6.20 -1.94
CA ALA A 119 -0.07 -5.02 -1.63
C ALA A 119 -0.24 -4.57 -0.17
N VAL A 120 -1.45 -4.65 0.39
CA VAL A 120 -1.71 -4.37 1.81
C VAL A 120 -0.95 -5.36 2.70
N ASN A 121 -0.92 -6.64 2.35
CA ASN A 121 -0.14 -7.65 3.07
C ASN A 121 1.37 -7.35 3.00
N ALA A 122 1.87 -6.93 1.84
CA ALA A 122 3.27 -6.53 1.68
C ALA A 122 3.62 -5.32 2.55
N LEU A 123 2.76 -4.30 2.61
CA LEU A 123 2.94 -3.16 3.51
C LEU A 123 2.94 -3.59 4.98
N SER A 124 2.06 -4.53 5.35
CA SER A 124 2.04 -5.09 6.71
C SER A 124 3.39 -5.70 7.07
N ILE A 125 3.99 -6.48 6.17
CA ILE A 125 5.32 -7.06 6.34
C ILE A 125 6.39 -5.97 6.48
N LEU A 126 6.37 -4.97 5.60
CA LEU A 126 7.33 -3.86 5.63
C LEU A 126 7.22 -3.07 6.94
N PHE A 127 6.02 -2.71 7.37
CA PHE A 127 5.80 -1.97 8.62
C PHE A 127 6.26 -2.76 9.84
N THR A 128 5.97 -4.06 9.88
CA THR A 128 6.48 -4.96 10.93
C THR A 128 8.01 -4.93 11.03
N ASN A 129 8.69 -4.78 9.89
CA ASN A 129 10.14 -4.66 9.82
C ASN A 129 10.66 -3.22 9.99
N GLY A 130 9.77 -2.26 10.24
CA GLY A 130 10.12 -0.87 10.54
C GLY A 130 10.28 0.04 9.31
N PHE A 131 9.88 -0.43 8.14
CA PHE A 131 9.84 0.37 6.91
C PHE A 131 8.49 1.09 6.81
N THR A 132 8.38 2.31 7.33
CA THR A 132 7.10 3.02 7.40
C THR A 132 7.01 4.26 6.52
N LYS A 133 8.14 4.77 6.03
CA LYS A 133 8.18 6.07 5.35
C LYS A 133 8.02 5.94 3.84
N ASN A 134 7.09 6.72 3.28
CA ASN A 134 6.89 6.86 1.84
C ASN A 134 6.52 5.54 1.14
N PHE A 135 5.79 4.67 1.84
CA PHE A 135 5.21 3.47 1.25
C PHE A 135 3.71 3.65 1.07
N LYS A 136 3.23 3.31 -0.13
CA LYS A 136 1.82 3.28 -0.47
C LYS A 136 1.48 1.96 -1.14
N TYR A 137 0.22 1.57 -1.12
CA TYR A 137 -0.29 0.46 -1.93
C TYR A 137 -1.19 0.97 -3.04
N LEU A 138 -1.10 0.36 -4.22
CA LEU A 138 -1.97 0.69 -5.34
C LEU A 138 -3.36 0.08 -5.13
N LYS A 139 -4.38 0.94 -5.05
CA LYS A 139 -5.78 0.49 -4.98
C LYS A 139 -6.15 -0.32 -6.21
N GLY A 140 -6.81 -1.46 -5.98
CA GLY A 140 -7.23 -2.37 -7.04
C GLY A 140 -6.13 -3.24 -7.65
N GLY A 141 -4.85 -2.99 -7.31
CA GLY A 141 -3.70 -3.77 -7.76
C GLY A 141 -3.51 -3.77 -9.28
N PHE A 142 -2.66 -4.69 -9.76
CA PHE A 142 -2.34 -4.83 -11.19
C PHE A 142 -3.58 -5.03 -12.07
N ALA A 143 -4.52 -5.87 -11.63
CA ALA A 143 -5.67 -6.24 -12.46
C ALA A 143 -6.51 -5.02 -12.86
N LEU A 144 -6.84 -4.14 -11.90
CA LEU A 144 -7.63 -2.94 -12.19
C LEU A 144 -6.80 -1.86 -12.88
N ALA A 145 -5.54 -1.66 -12.45
CA ALA A 145 -4.66 -0.68 -13.09
C ALA A 145 -4.43 -1.02 -14.56
N ASN A 146 -4.12 -2.28 -14.87
CA ASN A 146 -3.94 -2.73 -16.26
C ASN A 146 -5.22 -2.54 -17.09
N LYS A 147 -6.37 -2.95 -16.54
CA LYS A 147 -7.66 -2.87 -17.25
C LYS A 147 -8.09 -1.43 -17.52
N TYR A 148 -8.02 -0.56 -16.52
CA TYR A 148 -8.62 0.76 -16.59
C TYR A 148 -7.66 1.89 -16.90
N VAL A 149 -6.38 1.76 -16.52
CA VAL A 149 -5.37 2.79 -16.79
C VAL A 149 -4.60 2.50 -18.06
N ILE A 150 -4.10 1.27 -18.24
CA ILE A 150 -3.24 0.94 -19.36
C ILE A 150 -4.04 0.62 -20.62
N GLN A 151 -5.05 -0.26 -20.53
CA GLN A 151 -5.81 -0.69 -21.71
C GLN A 151 -6.90 0.29 -22.15
N LYS A 152 -7.47 1.03 -21.20
CA LYS A 152 -8.52 2.02 -21.47
C LYS A 152 -8.27 3.30 -20.67
N PRO A 153 -7.27 4.09 -21.04
CA PRO A 153 -6.87 5.26 -20.26
C PRO A 153 -7.84 6.45 -20.45
N THR A 154 -9.12 6.24 -20.15
CA THR A 154 -10.13 7.31 -20.15
C THR A 154 -10.56 7.58 -18.71
N PRO A 155 -10.41 8.81 -18.20
CA PRO A 155 -10.70 9.16 -16.81
C PRO A 155 -12.10 8.77 -16.33
N SER A 156 -13.10 8.82 -17.21
CA SER A 156 -14.51 8.54 -16.90
C SER A 156 -14.80 7.11 -16.42
N PHE A 157 -13.86 6.16 -16.57
CA PHE A 157 -14.07 4.77 -16.18
C PHE A 157 -13.40 4.37 -14.85
N PHE A 158 -12.63 5.28 -14.25
CA PHE A 158 -11.77 4.91 -13.13
C PHE A 158 -12.42 5.06 -11.78
N PHE A 159 -13.55 5.75 -11.71
CA PHE A 159 -13.87 6.41 -10.46
C PHE A 159 -15.18 5.89 -9.91
N TYR A 160 -15.07 5.22 -8.79
CA TYR A 160 -16.18 5.10 -7.88
C TYR A 160 -16.61 6.50 -7.42
N SER A 161 -17.87 6.69 -7.10
CA SER A 161 -18.46 7.97 -6.72
C SER A 161 -17.66 8.74 -5.66
N ASP A 162 -17.06 8.03 -4.72
CA ASP A 162 -16.24 8.60 -3.65
C ASP A 162 -14.88 9.12 -4.13
N GLU A 163 -14.31 8.55 -5.19
CA GLU A 163 -13.06 9.07 -5.79
C GLU A 163 -13.35 10.29 -6.66
N GLN A 164 -14.47 10.32 -7.37
CA GLN A 164 -14.91 11.51 -8.11
C GLN A 164 -15.09 12.72 -7.20
N ALA A 165 -15.59 12.52 -5.97
CA ALA A 165 -15.73 13.59 -4.99
C ALA A 165 -14.39 14.12 -4.44
N ARG A 166 -13.32 13.35 -4.51
CA ARG A 166 -11.99 13.70 -4.00
C ARG A 166 -11.05 14.26 -5.06
N PHE A 167 -11.30 13.95 -6.32
CA PHE A 167 -10.40 14.24 -7.40
C PHE A 167 -10.89 15.43 -8.24
N ASN A 168 -10.09 16.48 -8.30
CA ASN A 168 -10.44 17.66 -9.09
C ASN A 168 -9.88 17.52 -10.51
N TYR A 169 -10.69 17.00 -11.42
CA TYR A 169 -10.34 16.78 -12.84
C TYR A 169 -9.93 18.03 -13.60
N SER A 170 -10.29 19.21 -13.12
CA SER A 170 -9.89 20.46 -13.75
C SER A 170 -8.37 20.67 -13.74
N LYS A 171 -7.67 19.97 -12.82
CA LYS A 171 -6.21 19.98 -12.76
C LYS A 171 -5.54 19.08 -13.81
N LEU A 172 -6.27 18.11 -14.37
CA LEU A 172 -5.78 17.17 -15.38
C LEU A 172 -5.91 17.71 -16.80
N MET A 173 -6.67 18.78 -16.99
CA MET A 173 -6.81 19.38 -18.31
C MET A 173 -5.60 20.27 -18.58
N PRO A 174 -4.93 20.10 -19.74
CA PRO A 174 -3.89 21.04 -20.15
C PRO A 174 -4.43 22.47 -20.13
N ALA A 175 -3.69 23.38 -19.53
CA ALA A 175 -4.06 24.79 -19.51
C ALA A 175 -4.25 25.29 -20.96
N GLY A 176 -5.48 25.64 -21.33
CA GLY A 176 -5.82 26.10 -22.67
C GLY A 176 -6.62 25.13 -23.52
N SER A 177 -7.01 23.94 -23.03
CA SER A 177 -8.01 23.15 -23.71
C SER A 177 -9.33 23.92 -23.67
N PRO A 178 -9.94 24.27 -24.84
CA PRO A 178 -11.25 24.90 -24.82
C PRO A 178 -12.21 23.93 -24.13
N ILE A 179 -12.74 24.32 -22.99
CA ILE A 179 -13.93 23.68 -22.45
C ILE A 179 -15.03 24.02 -23.46
N ASN A 180 -15.14 23.21 -24.50
CA ASN A 180 -16.41 23.13 -25.23
C ASN A 180 -17.36 22.44 -24.26
N GLY A 181 -17.63 23.15 -23.18
CA GLY A 181 -18.81 22.93 -22.38
C GLY A 181 -19.96 23.08 -23.30
N ALA A 182 -20.37 21.98 -23.87
CA ALA A 182 -21.69 21.89 -24.35
C ALA A 182 -22.61 22.28 -23.18
N THR A 183 -23.07 23.49 -23.22
CA THR A 183 -24.35 23.88 -22.65
C THR A 183 -25.41 23.12 -23.46
N ASN A 184 -25.42 21.83 -23.37
CA ASN A 184 -26.56 21.00 -23.55
C ASN A 184 -27.10 20.74 -22.16
N THR A 185 -27.84 21.71 -21.66
CA THR A 185 -29.03 21.43 -20.86
C THR A 185 -29.99 20.66 -21.75
N ALA A 186 -29.64 19.45 -22.12
CA ALA A 186 -30.63 18.45 -22.39
C ALA A 186 -31.22 18.17 -21.01
N ASP A 187 -32.45 18.66 -20.78
CA ASP A 187 -33.32 18.14 -19.75
C ASP A 187 -33.34 16.62 -19.92
N VAL A 188 -32.52 15.95 -19.15
CA VAL A 188 -32.66 14.52 -18.95
C VAL A 188 -33.79 14.41 -17.95
N ASP A 189 -34.99 14.25 -18.45
CA ASP A 189 -36.11 13.75 -17.68
C ASP A 189 -35.64 12.41 -17.07
N ILE A 190 -35.20 12.46 -15.83
CA ILE A 190 -34.97 11.27 -15.03
C ILE A 190 -36.38 10.78 -14.69
N GLU A 191 -36.93 9.91 -15.51
CA GLU A 191 -38.10 9.11 -15.13
C GLU A 191 -37.66 8.31 -13.87
N GLU A 192 -38.21 8.71 -12.73
CA GLU A 192 -38.12 7.91 -11.51
C GLU A 192 -38.63 6.50 -11.82
N PRO A 193 -37.83 5.45 -11.53
CA PRO A 193 -38.31 4.10 -11.71
C PRO A 193 -39.51 3.89 -10.80
N ALA A 194 -40.66 3.61 -11.43
CA ALA A 194 -41.90 3.35 -10.73
C ALA A 194 -41.72 2.26 -9.67
N ALA A 195 -42.11 2.58 -8.45
CA ALA A 195 -42.06 1.64 -7.34
C ALA A 195 -42.81 0.35 -7.69
N PRO A 196 -42.27 -0.84 -7.37
CA PRO A 196 -42.95 -2.08 -7.64
C PRO A 196 -44.28 -2.13 -6.85
N ARG A 197 -45.37 -2.18 -7.58
CA ARG A 197 -46.71 -2.38 -7.01
C ARG A 197 -46.71 -3.79 -6.40
N GLY A 198 -46.78 -3.87 -5.08
CA GLY A 198 -47.08 -5.10 -4.38
C GLY A 198 -48.44 -5.59 -4.79
N GLY A 199 -48.47 -6.76 -5.43
CA GLY A 199 -49.67 -7.55 -5.61
C GLY A 199 -49.86 -8.49 -4.44
N CYS A 200 -51.08 -8.56 -3.97
CA CYS A 200 -51.56 -9.50 -2.97
C CYS A 200 -51.42 -10.96 -3.40
#